data_d196cbea2e3245a58556db4ec28cb399
#
_entry.id   d196cbea2e3245a58556db4ec28cb399
#
_cell.length_a   1.000
_cell.length_b   1.000
_cell.length_c   1.000
_cell.angle_alpha   90.00
_cell.angle_beta   90.00
_cell.angle_gamma   90.00
#
_symmetry.space_group_name_H-M   'P 1'
#
loop_
_entity.id
_entity.type
_entity.pdbx_description
1 polymer ?
#
loop_
_entity_poly.entity_id
_entity_poly.type
_entity_poly.pdbx_seq_one_letter_code
_entity_poly.pdbx_strand_id
1 'polypeptide(L)' 'MIIKTTKDIGNLIKRTRKKQGLTQVELSMLTNVGARFLSDLENGKPTCEIEKTLKVLSNLGIKLEANDG' A
#
# COMPACT_ATOMS: atom_id res chain seq x y z
N MET A 1 -9.87 5.52 -10.42
CA MET A 1 -9.60 6.01 -9.06
C MET A 1 -8.47 7.03 -9.10
N ILE A 2 -8.67 8.17 -8.46
CA ILE A 2 -7.64 9.22 -8.41
C ILE A 2 -6.95 9.16 -7.07
N ILE A 3 -5.61 9.06 -7.09
CA ILE A 3 -4.77 9.05 -5.91
C ILE A 3 -4.11 10.40 -5.76
N LYS A 4 -4.42 11.11 -4.70
CA LYS A 4 -3.87 12.46 -4.43
C LYS A 4 -3.11 12.54 -3.11
N THR A 5 -3.37 11.65 -2.18
CA THR A 5 -2.82 11.73 -0.84
C THR A 5 -2.32 10.35 -0.38
N THR A 6 -1.51 10.36 0.66
CA THR A 6 -1.07 9.11 1.30
C THR A 6 -2.27 8.35 1.86
N LYS A 7 -3.31 9.06 2.27
CA LYS A 7 -4.53 8.43 2.75
C LYS A 7 -5.24 7.65 1.64
N ASP A 8 -5.25 8.20 0.43
CA ASP A 8 -5.84 7.50 -0.72
C ASP A 8 -5.10 6.21 -1.01
N ILE A 9 -3.77 6.25 -0.98
CA ILE A 9 -2.94 5.05 -1.19
C ILE A 9 -3.19 4.04 -0.07
N GLY A 10 -3.21 4.49 1.17
CA GLY A 10 -3.46 3.63 2.31
C GLY A 10 -4.79 2.91 2.23
N ASN A 11 -5.84 3.64 1.87
CA ASN A 11 -7.17 3.05 1.71
C ASN A 11 -7.21 2.03 0.58
N LEU A 12 -6.55 2.32 -0.53
CA LEU A 12 -6.48 1.40 -1.66
C LEU A 12 -5.78 0.10 -1.27
N ILE A 13 -4.65 0.21 -0.58
CA ILE A 13 -3.89 -0.95 -0.12
C ILE A 13 -4.72 -1.79 0.84
N LYS A 14 -5.34 -1.15 1.83
CA LYS A 14 -6.15 -1.84 2.83
C LYS A 14 -7.31 -2.59 2.17
N ARG A 15 -8.02 -1.93 1.28
CA ARG A 15 -9.16 -2.51 0.59
C ARG A 15 -8.74 -3.69 -0.28
N THR A 16 -7.66 -3.54 -1.03
CA THR A 16 -7.15 -4.61 -1.90
C THR A 16 -6.67 -5.79 -1.09
N ARG A 17 -5.93 -5.52 0.00
CA ARG A 17 -5.46 -6.57 0.90
C ARG A 17 -6.63 -7.39 1.45
N LYS A 18 -7.64 -6.72 1.96
CA LYS A 18 -8.81 -7.40 2.53
C LYS A 18 -9.57 -8.19 1.46
N LYS A 19 -9.67 -7.65 0.26
CA LYS A 19 -10.31 -8.32 -0.85
C LYS A 19 -9.59 -9.61 -1.22
N GLN A 20 -8.27 -9.65 -1.05
CA GLN A 20 -7.46 -10.83 -1.30
C GLN A 20 -7.41 -11.78 -0.09
N GLY A 21 -8.09 -11.44 1.00
CA GLY A 21 -8.14 -12.27 2.19
C GLY A 21 -6.87 -12.28 3.02
N LEU A 22 -6.04 -11.27 2.90
CA LEU A 22 -4.77 -11.18 3.61
C LEU A 22 -4.89 -10.35 4.88
N THR A 23 -4.22 -10.80 5.96
CA THR A 23 -4.02 -9.98 7.14
C THR A 23 -2.84 -9.04 6.90
N GLN A 24 -2.70 -8.01 7.76
CA GLN A 24 -1.52 -7.14 7.70
C GLN A 24 -0.23 -7.92 7.92
N VAL A 25 -0.26 -8.87 8.87
CA VAL A 25 0.92 -9.71 9.16
C VAL A 25 1.31 -10.52 7.92
N GLU A 26 0.33 -11.13 7.26
CA GLU A 26 0.60 -11.89 6.05
C GLU A 26 1.20 -11.04 4.94
N LEU A 27 0.63 -9.87 4.72
CA LEU A 27 1.15 -8.96 3.69
C LEU A 27 2.55 -8.46 4.05
N SER A 28 2.79 -8.18 5.34
CA SER A 28 4.11 -7.81 5.84
C SER A 28 5.14 -8.89 5.52
N MET A 29 4.80 -10.15 5.73
CA MET A 29 5.68 -11.27 5.44
C MET A 29 5.95 -11.42 3.94
N LEU A 30 4.91 -11.28 3.14
CA LEU A 30 5.03 -11.42 1.68
C LEU A 30 5.90 -10.33 1.06
N THR A 31 5.81 -9.12 1.59
CA THR A 31 6.52 -7.97 1.05
C THR A 31 7.86 -7.69 1.74
N ASN A 32 8.10 -8.36 2.85
CA ASN A 32 9.28 -8.13 3.68
C ASN A 32 9.40 -6.68 4.16
N VAL A 33 8.25 -6.03 4.39
CA VAL A 33 8.21 -4.72 5.05
C VAL A 33 7.70 -4.93 6.47
N GLY A 34 8.07 -4.04 7.40
CA GLY A 34 7.64 -4.15 8.78
C GLY A 34 6.14 -4.02 8.93
N ALA A 35 5.56 -4.76 9.89
CA ALA A 35 4.14 -4.69 10.15
C ALA A 35 3.71 -3.28 10.57
N ARG A 36 4.56 -2.58 11.32
CA ARG A 36 4.28 -1.21 11.73
C ARG A 36 4.27 -0.25 10.54
N PHE A 37 5.24 -0.43 9.62
CA PHE A 37 5.26 0.36 8.40
C PHE A 37 3.95 0.18 7.63
N LEU A 38 3.52 -1.07 7.48
CA LEU A 38 2.30 -1.39 6.75
C LEU A 38 1.07 -0.79 7.43
N SER A 39 0.99 -0.86 8.75
CA SER A 39 -0.10 -0.26 9.50
C SER A 39 -0.16 1.25 9.30
N ASP A 40 1.00 1.91 9.40
CA ASP A 40 1.09 3.35 9.16
C ASP A 40 0.67 3.71 7.74
N LEU A 41 1.11 2.92 6.77
CA LEU A 41 0.79 3.12 5.36
C LEU A 41 -0.72 3.02 5.13
N GLU A 42 -1.36 2.00 5.68
CA GLU A 42 -2.81 1.81 5.54
C GLU A 42 -3.61 2.90 6.23
N ASN A 43 -3.04 3.50 7.26
CA ASN A 43 -3.68 4.61 7.98
C ASN A 43 -3.39 5.97 7.33
N GLY A 44 -2.66 5.99 6.24
CA GLY A 44 -2.41 7.21 5.49
C GLY A 44 -1.38 8.13 6.10
N LYS A 45 -0.45 7.60 6.88
CA LYS A 45 0.60 8.41 7.48
C LYS A 45 1.42 9.11 6.39
N PRO A 46 1.65 10.44 6.52
CA PRO A 46 2.27 11.20 5.42
C PRO A 46 3.75 10.89 5.15
N THR A 47 4.43 10.23 6.06
CA THR A 47 5.87 9.96 5.93
C THR A 47 6.11 8.51 5.53
N CYS A 48 5.71 8.10 4.36
CA CYS A 48 5.97 6.75 3.91
C CYS A 48 7.22 6.71 3.01
N GLU A 49 7.98 5.62 3.11
CA GLU A 49 9.09 5.38 2.21
C GLU A 49 8.53 4.90 0.88
N ILE A 50 8.80 5.65 -0.17
CA ILE A 50 8.18 5.41 -1.47
C ILE A 50 8.56 4.03 -2.05
N GLU A 51 9.81 3.62 -1.88
CA GLU A 51 10.24 2.33 -2.40
C GLU A 51 9.49 1.17 -1.76
N LYS A 52 9.34 1.21 -0.44
CA LYS A 52 8.57 0.18 0.27
C LYS A 52 7.10 0.22 -0.10
N THR A 53 6.56 1.42 -0.29
CA THR A 53 5.16 1.60 -0.71
C THR A 53 4.93 0.98 -2.08
N LEU A 54 5.84 1.22 -3.03
CA LEU A 54 5.75 0.63 -4.37
C LEU A 54 5.83 -0.89 -4.32
N LYS A 55 6.66 -1.43 -3.43
CA LYS A 55 6.79 -2.87 -3.24
C LYS A 55 5.47 -3.48 -2.76
N VAL A 56 4.81 -2.83 -1.81
CA VAL A 56 3.50 -3.30 -1.31
C VAL A 56 2.46 -3.26 -2.42
N LEU A 57 2.39 -2.17 -3.16
CA LEU A 57 1.44 -2.04 -4.27
C LEU A 57 1.67 -3.12 -5.32
N SER A 58 2.91 -3.32 -5.72
CA SER A 58 3.27 -4.33 -6.70
C SER A 58 2.88 -5.74 -6.25
N ASN A 59 3.13 -6.05 -4.98
CA ASN A 59 2.81 -7.37 -4.43
C ASN A 59 1.30 -7.63 -4.45
N LEU A 60 0.50 -6.60 -4.27
CA LEU A 60 -0.97 -6.70 -4.34
C LEU A 60 -1.50 -6.70 -5.77
N GLY A 61 -0.63 -6.55 -6.76
CA GLY A 61 -1.05 -6.49 -8.15
C GLY A 61 -1.60 -5.14 -8.59
N ILE A 62 -1.33 -4.10 -7.81
CA ILE A 62 -1.78 -2.75 -8.14
C ILE A 62 -0.76 -2.10 -9.04
N LYS A 63 -1.20 -1.69 -10.22
CA LYS A 63 -0.37 -0.94 -11.16
C LYS A 63 -0.52 0.55 -10.92
N LEU A 64 0.60 1.26 -10.87
CA LEU A 64 0.60 2.71 -10.86
C LEU A 64 0.97 3.21 -12.25
N GLU A 65 0.19 4.15 -12.74
CA GLU A 65 0.45 4.79 -14.03
C GLU A 65 0.52 6.29 -13.82
N ALA A 66 1.49 6.92 -14.47
CA ALA A 66 1.59 8.36 -14.48
C ALA A 66 0.99 8.88 -15.77
N ASN A 67 0.19 9.93 -15.64
CA ASN A 67 -0.40 10.60 -16.77
C ASN A 67 0.09 12.06 -16.75
N ASP A 68 1.10 12.34 -17.55
CA ASP A 68 1.77 13.64 -17.57
C ASP A 68 1.35 14.52 -18.74
N GLY A 69 0.22 14.18 -19.32
CA GLY A 69 -0.33 14.90 -20.46
C GLY A 69 -1.31 16.05 -20.05
#